data_09d4e5de0dadb11baa6b9e9c4dcc17d4
#
_entry.id   09d4e5de0dadb11baa6b9e9c4dcc17d4
#
_cell.length_a   1.000
_cell.length_b   1.000
_cell.length_c   1.000
_cell.angle_alpha   90.00
_cell.angle_beta   90.00
_cell.angle_gamma   90.00
#
_symmetry.space_group_name_H-M   'P 1'
#
loop_
_entity.id
_entity.type
_entity.pdbx_description
1 polymer ?
#
loop_
_entity_poly.entity_id
_entity_poly.type
_entity_poly.pdbx_seq_one_letter_code
_entity_poly.pdbx_strand_id
1 'polypeptide(L)'
;MNAVIYARVSSTGDRQSTERQVVDLTEYAGKNNMTIVRICEEHISGARKNRERLVLNECLTYAVNHGVDIILISELSRLGRNVDEVLANIRFCKNSHLNIYFQK
;
A
#
# COMPACT_ATOMS: atom_id res chain seq x y z
N MET A 1 6.69 9.34 -13.72
CA MET A 1 6.15 9.31 -12.34
C MET A 1 6.58 8.03 -11.64
N ASN A 2 7.17 8.17 -10.48
CA ASN A 2 7.61 7.01 -9.70
C ASN A 2 6.53 6.56 -8.74
N ALA A 3 6.36 5.24 -8.64
CA ALA A 3 5.31 4.66 -7.82
C ALA A 3 5.84 3.54 -6.93
N VAL A 4 5.20 3.37 -5.78
CA VAL A 4 5.39 2.17 -4.94
C VAL A 4 4.06 1.44 -4.88
N ILE A 5 4.13 0.13 -4.70
CA ILE A 5 2.95 -0.71 -4.51
C ILE A 5 2.92 -1.21 -3.08
N TYR A 6 1.77 -1.11 -2.45
CA TYR A 6 1.54 -1.75 -1.15
C TYR A 6 0.42 -2.76 -1.29
N ALA A 7 0.71 -4.01 -0.97
CA ALA A 7 -0.25 -5.10 -1.05
C ALA A 7 -0.34 -5.80 0.31
N ARG A 8 -1.56 -6.13 0.72
CA ARG A 8 -1.79 -6.74 2.02
C ARG A 8 -2.90 -7.78 1.97
N VAL A 9 -2.68 -8.88 2.67
CA VAL A 9 -3.72 -9.91 2.88
C VAL A 9 -3.68 -10.38 4.32
N SER A 10 -4.80 -10.90 4.80
CA SER A 10 -4.86 -11.63 6.06
C SER A 10 -4.23 -13.00 5.83
N SER A 11 -3.46 -13.45 6.79
CA SER A 11 -2.79 -14.73 6.65
C SER A 11 -3.71 -15.92 6.85
N THR A 12 -4.78 -15.76 7.62
CA THR A 12 -5.62 -16.87 8.02
C THR A 12 -6.78 -17.05 7.07
N GLY A 13 -6.84 -18.20 6.41
CA GLY A 13 -7.97 -18.57 5.56
C GLY A 13 -8.10 -17.76 4.28
N ASP A 14 -7.27 -16.79 4.08
CA ASP A 14 -7.31 -15.98 2.89
C ASP A 14 -6.41 -16.61 1.83
N ARG A 15 -7.02 -17.07 0.77
CA ARG A 15 -6.30 -17.70 -0.32
C ARG A 15 -5.77 -16.70 -1.33
N GLN A 16 -6.17 -15.47 -1.19
CA GLN A 16 -5.65 -14.46 -2.09
C GLN A 16 -4.28 -14.05 -1.62
N SER A 17 -3.32 -14.20 -2.50
CA SER A 17 -1.98 -13.75 -2.21
C SER A 17 -1.85 -12.28 -2.53
N THR A 18 -0.83 -11.66 -1.98
CA THR A 18 -0.46 -10.31 -2.37
C THR A 18 -0.08 -10.27 -3.84
N GLU A 19 0.32 -11.40 -4.40
CA GLU A 19 0.73 -11.51 -5.79
C GLU A 19 -0.32 -10.98 -6.76
N ARG A 20 -1.60 -11.31 -6.55
CA ARG A 20 -2.67 -10.83 -7.40
C ARG A 20 -2.78 -9.31 -7.37
N GLN A 21 -2.68 -8.74 -6.18
CA GLN A 21 -2.72 -7.29 -6.02
C GLN A 21 -1.54 -6.64 -6.75
N VAL A 22 -0.36 -7.22 -6.61
CA VAL A 22 0.84 -6.71 -7.26
C VAL A 22 0.72 -6.76 -8.78
N VAL A 23 0.23 -7.88 -9.33
CA VAL A 23 0.04 -8.01 -10.77
C VAL A 23 -0.90 -6.95 -11.30
N ASP A 24 -2.07 -6.80 -10.65
CA ASP A 24 -3.08 -5.85 -11.12
C ASP A 24 -2.57 -4.41 -11.05
N LEU A 25 -1.87 -4.06 -9.98
CA LEU A 25 -1.35 -2.71 -9.83
C LEU A 25 -0.16 -2.43 -10.73
N THR A 26 0.63 -3.45 -11.03
CA THR A 26 1.72 -3.33 -11.99
C THR A 26 1.19 -3.06 -13.39
N GLU A 27 0.09 -3.74 -13.76
CA GLU A 27 -0.57 -3.49 -15.05
C GLU A 27 -1.09 -2.06 -15.13
N TYR A 28 -1.72 -1.59 -14.06
CA TYR A 28 -2.19 -0.21 -14.00
C TYR A 28 -1.03 0.77 -14.19
N ALA A 29 0.07 0.54 -13.50
CA ALA A 29 1.24 1.41 -13.60
C ALA A 29 1.79 1.44 -15.03
N GLY A 30 1.86 0.28 -15.67
CA GLY A 30 2.34 0.20 -17.05
C GLY A 30 1.47 0.98 -18.02
N LYS A 31 0.16 0.92 -17.84
CA LYS A 31 -0.78 1.64 -18.70
C LYS A 31 -0.75 3.15 -18.48
N ASN A 32 -0.25 3.58 -17.36
CA ASN A 32 -0.23 5.00 -16.98
C ASN A 32 1.18 5.59 -16.93
N ASN A 33 2.14 4.90 -17.53
CA ASN A 33 3.52 5.36 -17.64
C ASN A 33 4.18 5.65 -16.29
N MET A 34 3.87 4.80 -15.32
CA MET A 34 4.49 4.89 -13.99
C MET A 34 5.62 3.88 -13.87
N THR A 35 6.68 4.26 -13.18
CA THR A 35 7.80 3.37 -12.89
C THR A 35 7.67 2.86 -11.47
N ILE A 36 7.56 1.54 -11.30
CA ILE A 36 7.50 0.93 -9.98
C ILE A 36 8.91 0.87 -9.41
N VAL A 37 9.13 1.58 -8.31
CA VAL A 37 10.46 1.61 -7.68
C VAL A 37 10.55 0.73 -6.45
N ARG A 38 9.42 0.32 -5.88
CA ARG A 38 9.41 -0.61 -4.76
C ARG A 38 8.05 -1.27 -4.64
N ILE A 39 8.06 -2.54 -4.23
CA ILE A 39 6.85 -3.32 -3.96
C ILE A 39 6.93 -3.77 -2.50
N CYS A 40 5.91 -3.44 -1.72
CA CYS A 40 5.83 -3.78 -0.31
C CYS A 40 4.66 -4.73 -0.12
N GLU A 41 4.92 -5.88 0.50
CA GLU A 41 3.91 -6.91 0.70
C GLU A 41 3.82 -7.25 2.18
N GLU A 42 2.61 -7.28 2.70
CA GLU A 42 2.38 -7.54 4.11
C GLU A 42 1.34 -8.62 4.31
N HIS A 43 1.67 -9.60 5.15
CA HIS A 43 0.76 -10.65 5.57
C HIS A 43 0.44 -10.43 7.04
N ILE A 44 -0.82 -10.18 7.34
CA ILE A 44 -1.24 -9.84 8.70
C ILE A 44 -1.93 -11.03 9.34
N SER A 45 -1.40 -11.46 10.48
CA SER A 45 -2.03 -12.46 11.32
C SER A 45 -2.91 -11.75 12.35
N GLY A 46 -4.13 -12.24 12.54
CA GLY A 46 -5.05 -11.67 13.51
C GLY A 46 -4.52 -11.66 14.94
N ALA A 47 -3.51 -12.47 15.24
CA ALA A 47 -2.91 -12.55 16.57
C ALA A 47 -1.85 -11.50 16.83
N ARG A 48 -1.44 -10.73 15.83
CA ARG A 48 -0.30 -9.81 15.95
C ARG A 48 -0.70 -8.36 15.83
N LYS A 49 -1.40 -7.88 16.81
CA LYS A 49 -1.96 -6.53 16.75
C LYS A 49 -0.92 -5.43 16.66
N ASN A 50 0.19 -5.57 17.37
CA ASN A 50 1.17 -4.48 17.47
C ASN A 50 2.12 -4.38 16.28
N ARG A 51 2.09 -5.37 15.39
CA ARG A 51 3.00 -5.41 14.24
C ARG A 51 2.27 -5.33 12.91
N GLU A 52 0.97 -5.10 12.96
CA GLU A 52 0.13 -5.24 11.78
C GLU A 52 0.38 -4.21 10.69
N ARG A 53 1.08 -3.15 10.97
CA ARG A 53 1.30 -2.10 9.98
C ARG A 53 2.76 -1.77 9.77
N LEU A 54 3.63 -2.67 10.19
CA LEU A 54 5.05 -2.40 10.09
C LEU A 54 5.49 -2.18 8.64
N VAL A 55 5.05 -3.05 7.73
CA VAL A 55 5.43 -2.93 6.32
C VAL A 55 4.79 -1.69 5.70
N LEU A 56 3.53 -1.39 6.03
CA LEU A 56 2.88 -0.18 5.54
C LEU A 56 3.66 1.07 5.98
N ASN A 57 4.04 1.14 7.24
CA ASN A 57 4.79 2.28 7.75
C ASN A 57 6.14 2.41 7.05
N GLU A 58 6.82 1.31 6.82
CA GLU A 58 8.08 1.32 6.08
C GLU A 58 7.89 1.78 4.65
N CYS A 59 6.80 1.33 4.02
CA CYS A 59 6.48 1.71 2.65
C CYS A 59 6.23 3.21 2.53
N LEU A 60 5.42 3.76 3.43
CA LEU A 60 5.12 5.18 3.43
C LEU A 60 6.38 6.02 3.70
N THR A 61 7.18 5.59 4.66
CA THR A 61 8.43 6.28 4.99
C THR A 61 9.39 6.26 3.80
N TYR A 62 9.53 5.10 3.17
CA TYR A 62 10.37 4.98 1.97
C TYR A 62 9.90 5.93 0.88
N ALA A 63 8.59 5.93 0.62
CA ALA A 63 8.03 6.76 -0.45
C ALA A 63 8.31 8.25 -0.21
N VAL A 64 8.11 8.71 1.01
CA VAL A 64 8.35 10.10 1.35
C VAL A 64 9.83 10.45 1.26
N ASN A 65 10.69 9.58 1.80
CA ASN A 65 12.12 9.85 1.83
C ASN A 65 12.79 9.81 0.45
N HIS A 66 12.18 9.10 -0.51
CA HIS A 66 12.74 8.97 -1.85
C HIS A 66 11.99 9.78 -2.91
N GLY A 67 11.09 10.65 -2.47
CA GLY A 67 10.38 11.52 -3.40
C GLY A 67 9.47 10.78 -4.37
N VAL A 68 8.90 9.66 -3.95
CA VAL A 68 7.98 8.90 -4.77
C VAL A 68 6.70 9.71 -4.99
N ASP A 69 6.15 9.64 -6.19
CA ASP A 69 4.99 10.45 -6.57
C ASP A 69 3.66 9.87 -6.11
N ILE A 70 3.54 8.56 -6.10
CA ILE A 70 2.24 7.92 -5.84
C ILE A 70 2.42 6.53 -5.23
N ILE A 71 1.50 6.18 -4.32
CA ILE A 71 1.40 4.82 -3.78
C ILE A 71 0.15 4.16 -4.38
N LEU A 72 0.31 2.93 -4.86
CA LEU A 72 -0.76 2.17 -5.50
C LEU A 72 -1.24 1.09 -4.55
N ILE A 73 -2.56 1.06 -4.31
CA ILE A 73 -3.19 0.17 -3.34
C ILE A 73 -4.44 -0.43 -3.99
N SER A 74 -4.72 -1.70 -3.69
CA SER A 74 -5.86 -2.38 -4.31
C SER A 74 -7.21 -1.81 -3.86
N GLU A 75 -7.34 -1.49 -2.57
CA GLU A 75 -8.57 -0.92 -2.05
C GLU A 75 -8.31 -0.16 -0.75
N LEU A 76 -9.23 0.72 -0.43
CA LEU A 76 -9.11 1.62 0.72
C LEU A 76 -8.86 0.88 2.04
N SER A 77 -9.52 -0.26 2.21
CA SER A 77 -9.41 -1.03 3.46
C SER A 77 -7.99 -1.54 3.74
N ARG A 78 -7.12 -1.57 2.74
CA ARG A 78 -5.74 -2.01 2.94
C ARG A 78 -4.87 -0.96 3.63
N LEU A 79 -5.35 0.26 3.71
CA LEU A 79 -4.56 1.38 4.24
C LEU A 79 -4.65 1.52 5.76
N GLY A 80 -5.44 0.71 6.43
CA GLY A 80 -5.56 0.72 7.88
C GLY A 80 -6.50 -0.36 8.37
N ARG A 81 -6.48 -0.62 9.69
CA ARG A 81 -7.36 -1.62 10.29
C ARG A 81 -8.77 -1.09 10.55
N ASN A 82 -8.89 0.20 10.65
CA ASN A 82 -10.17 0.85 10.92
C ASN A 82 -10.17 2.21 10.23
N VAL A 83 -11.32 2.88 10.31
CA VAL A 83 -11.52 4.16 9.63
C VAL A 83 -10.51 5.21 10.12
N ASP A 84 -10.24 5.25 11.42
CA ASP A 84 -9.31 6.24 11.97
C ASP A 84 -7.90 6.08 11.42
N GLU A 85 -7.43 4.84 11.31
CA GLU A 85 -6.10 4.57 10.75
C GLU A 85 -6.04 4.91 9.27
N VAL A 86 -7.09 4.54 8.53
CA VAL A 86 -7.16 4.86 7.09
C VAL A 86 -7.08 6.38 6.89
N LEU A 87 -7.88 7.12 7.64
CA LEU A 87 -7.88 8.58 7.52
C LEU A 87 -6.55 9.20 7.93
N ALA A 88 -5.92 8.66 8.97
CA ALA A 88 -4.61 9.15 9.41
C ALA A 88 -3.56 8.94 8.33
N ASN A 89 -3.57 7.78 7.68
CA ASN A 89 -2.61 7.48 6.62
C ASN A 89 -2.86 8.32 5.37
N ILE A 90 -4.11 8.56 5.02
CA ILE A 90 -4.45 9.45 3.91
C ILE A 90 -3.93 10.87 4.20
N ARG A 91 -4.14 11.35 5.42
CA ARG A 91 -3.67 12.67 5.81
C ARG A 91 -2.16 12.76 5.77
N PHE A 92 -1.47 11.71 6.24
CA PHE A 92 -0.02 11.66 6.18
C PHE A 92 0.47 11.79 4.73
N CYS A 93 -0.13 11.04 3.82
CA CYS A 93 0.24 11.09 2.41
C CYS A 93 -0.01 12.46 1.82
N LYS A 94 -1.17 13.04 2.11
CA LYS A 94 -1.52 14.36 1.61
C LYS A 94 -0.53 15.42 2.10
N ASN A 95 -0.20 15.38 3.38
CA ASN A 95 0.73 16.35 3.96
C ASN A 95 2.16 16.18 3.46
N SER A 96 2.48 14.99 2.98
CA SER A 96 3.81 14.66 2.45
C SER A 96 3.87 14.74 0.92
N HIS A 97 2.82 15.21 0.29
CA HIS A 97 2.71 15.32 -1.17
C HIS A 97 2.85 13.98 -1.89
N LEU A 98 2.38 12.91 -1.25
CA LEU A 98 2.35 11.58 -1.82
C LEU A 98 0.92 11.28 -2.25
N ASN A 99 0.72 11.11 -3.55
CA ASN A 99 -0.60 10.75 -4.09
C ASN A 99 -0.94 9.31 -3.77
N ILE A 100 -2.23 8.99 -3.73
CA ILE A 100 -2.70 7.64 -3.49
C ILE A 100 -3.65 7.24 -4.62
N TYR A 101 -3.48 6.02 -5.12
CA TYR A 101 -4.41 5.42 -6.06
C TYR A 101 -5.03 4.19 -5.42
N PHE A 102 -6.35 4.10 -5.43
CA PHE A 102 -7.09 2.91 -5.01
C PHE A 102 -7.73 2.29 -6.25
N GLN A 103 -7.42 1.03 -6.48
CA GLN A 103 -7.95 0.34 -7.65
C GLN A 103 -9.44 0.09 -7.54
N LYS A 104 -9.95 -0.08 -6.33
CA LYS A 104 -11.39 -0.29 -6.08
C LYS A 104 -11.97 0.71 -5.13
#